data_4b0534bfff548ec878b0cce15e3deeaf
#
_entry.id   4b0534bfff548ec878b0cce15e3deeaf
#
_cell.length_a   1.000
_cell.length_b   1.000
_cell.length_c   1.000
_cell.angle_alpha   90.00
_cell.angle_beta   90.00
_cell.angle_gamma   90.00
#
_symmetry.space_group_name_H-M   'P 1'
#
loop_
_entity.id
_entity.type
_entity.pdbx_description
1 polymer ?
#
loop_
_entity_poly.entity_id
_entity_poly.type
_entity_poly.pdbx_seq_one_letter_code
_entity_poly.pdbx_strand_id
1 'polypeptide(L)'
;SQFYGYDLWNIYEFPFLLRGTPQLRMIQIKFPQDFPVIIESKSMKLYANSFYNKDFKKQDQVIQRLKSDLKTKMLTPDISFINKFENPSDNQIINHENIFKFEGFRSICPVTSQPDWATIYIYSKTNSLDRKFLNKFLLSFREQGDFHESCIIQIFNTILESLKSSSLNKKTHLEVVGKFLRRGGIDINPIRSTH
;
A
#
# COMPACT_ATOMS: atom_id res chain seq x y z
N SER A 1 -7.82 -2.28 20.21
CA SER A 1 -7.41 -3.46 19.42
C SER A 1 -6.25 -3.05 18.53
N GLN A 2 -5.17 -3.80 18.65
CA GLN A 2 -3.97 -3.57 17.88
C GLN A 2 -4.23 -4.08 16.46
N PHE A 3 -4.18 -3.19 15.46
CA PHE A 3 -4.25 -3.56 14.05
C PHE A 3 -2.84 -3.76 13.53
N TYR A 4 -2.69 -4.64 12.55
CA TYR A 4 -1.44 -4.86 11.84
C TYR A 4 -1.61 -4.37 10.41
N GLY A 5 -0.53 -3.93 9.82
CA GLY A 5 -0.57 -3.52 8.43
C GLY A 5 0.67 -2.74 8.00
N TYR A 6 0.70 -2.45 6.74
CA TYR A 6 1.75 -1.65 6.12
C TYR A 6 1.26 -1.10 4.78
N ASP A 7 1.96 -0.11 4.29
CA ASP A 7 1.76 0.44 2.97
C ASP A 7 2.97 0.04 2.11
N LEU A 8 2.72 -0.79 1.09
CA LEU A 8 3.75 -1.29 0.21
C LEU A 8 3.85 -0.41 -1.03
N TRP A 9 4.99 0.24 -1.17
CA TRP A 9 5.31 1.09 -2.31
C TRP A 9 6.27 0.38 -3.24
N ASN A 10 5.95 0.34 -4.54
CA ASN A 10 6.84 -0.13 -5.57
C ASN A 10 7.29 1.04 -6.43
N ILE A 11 8.60 1.27 -6.51
CA ILE A 11 9.23 2.23 -7.41
C ILE A 11 9.84 1.43 -8.56
N TYR A 12 9.27 1.59 -9.75
CA TYR A 12 9.62 0.77 -10.93
C TYR A 12 10.90 1.22 -11.60
N GLU A 13 11.18 2.50 -11.60
CA GLU A 13 12.39 3.07 -12.18
C GLU A 13 13.13 3.90 -11.13
N PHE A 14 14.15 3.32 -10.49
CA PHE A 14 15.01 4.02 -9.55
C PHE A 14 16.42 4.15 -10.15
N PRO A 15 16.82 5.35 -10.61
CA PRO A 15 18.09 5.58 -11.28
C PRO A 15 19.19 5.95 -10.28
N PHE A 16 20.41 5.45 -10.47
CA PHE A 16 21.62 5.90 -9.76
C PHE A 16 22.87 5.50 -10.54
N LEU A 17 24.03 5.94 -10.08
CA LEU A 17 25.32 5.48 -10.59
C LEU A 17 25.95 4.51 -9.58
N LEU A 18 26.55 3.44 -10.10
CA LEU A 18 27.38 2.51 -9.34
C LEU A 18 28.77 2.49 -9.91
N ARG A 19 29.71 3.12 -9.21
CA ARG A 19 31.10 3.30 -9.70
C ARG A 19 31.13 3.91 -11.10
N GLY A 20 30.36 4.99 -11.30
CA GLY A 20 30.22 5.71 -12.56
C GLY A 20 29.33 5.05 -13.61
N THR A 21 28.85 3.82 -13.39
CA THR A 21 27.98 3.11 -14.33
C THR A 21 26.50 3.35 -14.03
N PRO A 22 25.69 3.83 -15.00
CA PRO A 22 24.26 4.02 -14.80
C PRO A 22 23.54 2.72 -14.45
N GLN A 23 22.68 2.82 -13.44
CA GLN A 23 21.80 1.75 -12.99
C GLN A 23 20.35 2.22 -13.07
N LEU A 24 19.46 1.33 -13.44
CA LEU A 24 18.01 1.50 -13.34
C LEU A 24 17.45 0.24 -12.66
N ARG A 25 16.98 0.40 -11.44
CA ARG A 25 16.56 -0.73 -10.60
C ARG A 25 15.15 -0.52 -10.08
N MET A 26 14.53 -1.60 -9.64
CA MET A 26 13.25 -1.56 -8.93
C MET A 26 13.49 -1.58 -7.42
N ILE A 27 12.76 -0.73 -6.69
CA ILE A 27 12.82 -0.65 -5.23
C ILE A 27 11.43 -0.86 -4.66
N GLN A 28 11.36 -1.62 -3.58
CA GLN A 28 10.19 -1.79 -2.76
C GLN A 28 10.42 -1.13 -1.40
N ILE A 29 9.45 -0.33 -0.94
CA ILE A 29 9.45 0.32 0.36
C ILE A 29 8.20 -0.12 1.11
N LYS A 30 8.39 -0.63 2.32
CA LYS A 30 7.32 -1.06 3.21
C LYS A 30 7.25 -0.10 4.39
N PHE A 31 6.25 0.76 4.40
CA PHE A 31 5.97 1.65 5.52
C PHE A 31 5.04 0.93 6.50
N PRO A 32 5.39 0.85 7.81
CA PRO A 32 4.47 0.30 8.80
C PRO A 32 3.22 1.18 8.91
N GLN A 33 2.09 0.59 9.29
CA GLN A 33 0.79 1.29 9.35
C GLN A 33 0.75 2.51 10.29
N ASP A 34 1.59 2.48 11.33
CA ASP A 34 1.76 3.56 12.31
C ASP A 34 2.87 4.56 11.91
N PHE A 35 3.30 4.51 10.66
CA PHE A 35 4.25 5.50 10.14
C PHE A 35 3.62 6.89 10.22
N PRO A 36 4.25 7.86 10.92
CA PRO A 36 3.59 9.10 11.34
C PRO A 36 3.40 10.13 10.22
N VAL A 37 3.84 9.81 9.00
CA VAL A 37 3.82 10.74 7.86
C VAL A 37 3.21 10.04 6.64
N ILE A 38 2.21 10.68 6.04
CA ILE A 38 1.74 10.32 4.70
C ILE A 38 2.63 11.02 3.69
N ILE A 39 3.24 10.24 2.80
CA ILE A 39 4.12 10.75 1.76
C ILE A 39 3.31 10.92 0.47
N GLU A 40 3.39 12.09 -0.13
CA GLU A 40 2.74 12.35 -1.41
C GLU A 40 3.55 11.68 -2.54
N SER A 41 2.86 10.96 -3.44
CA SER A 41 3.49 10.11 -4.46
C SER A 41 4.34 10.89 -5.48
N LYS A 42 3.93 12.10 -5.85
CA LYS A 42 4.72 12.96 -6.74
C LYS A 42 6.03 13.40 -6.09
N SER A 43 5.99 13.70 -4.80
CA SER A 43 7.19 14.05 -4.02
C SER A 43 8.16 12.87 -3.94
N MET A 44 7.64 11.66 -3.72
CA MET A 44 8.45 10.44 -3.75
C MET A 44 9.07 10.19 -5.13
N LYS A 45 8.32 10.43 -6.21
CA LYS A 45 8.84 10.30 -7.57
C LYS A 45 9.99 11.28 -7.84
N LEU A 46 9.82 12.54 -7.46
CA LEU A 46 10.87 13.57 -7.62
C LEU A 46 12.10 13.21 -6.78
N TYR A 47 11.90 12.74 -5.55
CA TYR A 47 12.96 12.27 -4.68
C TYR A 47 13.72 11.10 -5.29
N ALA A 48 13.02 10.05 -5.75
CA ALA A 48 13.63 8.90 -6.39
C ALA A 48 14.45 9.31 -7.63
N ASN A 49 13.88 10.14 -8.49
CA ASN A 49 14.56 10.64 -9.69
C ASN A 49 15.79 11.50 -9.38
N SER A 50 15.86 12.14 -8.21
CA SER A 50 17.03 12.95 -7.80
C SER A 50 18.32 12.14 -7.63
N PHE A 51 18.22 10.81 -7.64
CA PHE A 51 19.38 9.93 -7.52
C PHE A 51 20.14 9.69 -8.84
N TYR A 52 19.59 10.07 -9.97
CA TYR A 52 20.10 9.73 -11.31
C TYR A 52 21.61 9.99 -11.52
N ASN A 53 22.18 11.01 -10.88
CA ASN A 53 23.61 11.35 -10.92
C ASN A 53 24.35 11.08 -9.60
N LYS A 54 23.71 10.46 -8.60
CA LYS A 54 24.39 10.11 -7.35
C LYS A 54 25.18 8.83 -7.56
N ASP A 55 26.50 8.90 -7.32
CA ASP A 55 27.41 7.76 -7.48
C ASP A 55 27.68 7.06 -6.15
N PHE A 56 27.51 5.77 -6.13
CA PHE A 56 27.73 4.91 -4.97
C PHE A 56 28.82 3.88 -5.25
N LYS A 57 29.62 3.58 -4.24
CA LYS A 57 30.66 2.53 -4.34
C LYS A 57 30.09 1.12 -4.22
N LYS A 58 29.00 0.97 -3.45
CA LYS A 58 28.30 -0.29 -3.19
C LYS A 58 26.79 -0.08 -3.28
N GLN A 59 26.07 -1.09 -3.74
CA GLN A 59 24.61 -1.05 -3.88
C GLN A 59 23.90 -0.87 -2.54
N ASP A 60 24.42 -1.46 -1.46
CA ASP A 60 23.82 -1.34 -0.12
C ASP A 60 23.81 0.11 0.40
N GLN A 61 24.74 0.96 -0.06
CA GLN A 61 24.78 2.36 0.31
C GLN A 61 23.55 3.13 -0.19
N VAL A 62 22.96 2.70 -1.30
CA VAL A 62 21.69 3.27 -1.82
C VAL A 62 20.58 3.01 -0.81
N ILE A 63 20.44 1.75 -0.36
CA ILE A 63 19.41 1.35 0.62
C ILE A 63 19.64 2.07 1.95
N GLN A 64 20.88 2.17 2.42
CA GLN A 64 21.21 2.90 3.65
C GLN A 64 20.86 4.38 3.54
N ARG A 65 21.10 5.00 2.39
CA ARG A 65 20.73 6.38 2.13
C ARG A 65 19.22 6.57 2.17
N LEU A 66 18.47 5.73 1.48
CA LEU A 66 17.00 5.76 1.49
C LEU A 66 16.45 5.59 2.91
N LYS A 67 16.94 4.61 3.66
CA LYS A 67 16.54 4.39 5.05
C LYS A 67 16.83 5.62 5.93
N SER A 68 17.99 6.25 5.74
CA SER A 68 18.35 7.46 6.48
C SER A 68 17.45 8.65 6.14
N ASP A 69 17.11 8.83 4.88
CA ASP A 69 16.29 9.97 4.42
C ASP A 69 14.80 9.80 4.77
N LEU A 70 14.29 8.56 4.76
CA LEU A 70 12.87 8.25 5.00
C LEU A 70 12.54 7.87 6.45
N LYS A 71 13.53 7.71 7.31
CA LYS A 71 13.28 7.41 8.73
C LYS A 71 12.63 8.57 9.46
N THR A 72 11.82 8.26 10.45
CA THR A 72 11.36 9.20 11.47
C THR A 72 12.16 9.01 12.77
N LYS A 73 11.84 9.77 13.83
CA LYS A 73 12.48 9.58 15.14
C LYS A 73 12.23 8.18 15.73
N MET A 74 11.13 7.54 15.36
CA MET A 74 10.66 6.28 15.96
C MET A 74 10.69 5.10 15.01
N LEU A 75 10.52 5.34 13.68
CA LEU A 75 10.31 4.29 12.70
C LEU A 75 11.20 4.46 11.49
N THR A 76 11.68 3.34 10.99
CA THR A 76 12.41 3.26 9.72
C THR A 76 11.65 2.30 8.79
N PRO A 77 11.31 2.69 7.56
CA PRO A 77 10.67 1.78 6.63
C PRO A 77 11.63 0.67 6.23
N ASP A 78 11.07 -0.49 5.88
CA ASP A 78 11.84 -1.56 5.27
C ASP A 78 11.99 -1.31 3.77
N ILE A 79 13.23 -1.38 3.26
CA ILE A 79 13.56 -1.01 1.88
C ILE A 79 14.47 -2.06 1.28
N SER A 80 14.11 -2.53 0.09
CA SER A 80 14.89 -3.52 -0.65
C SER A 80 14.87 -3.28 -2.16
N PHE A 81 15.94 -3.71 -2.85
CA PHE A 81 15.88 -3.91 -4.29
C PHE A 81 15.08 -5.17 -4.59
N ILE A 82 14.28 -5.14 -5.64
CA ILE A 82 13.53 -6.29 -6.12
C ILE A 82 13.82 -6.56 -7.59
N ASN A 83 13.85 -7.84 -7.96
CA ASN A 83 14.07 -8.26 -9.35
C ASN A 83 12.76 -8.54 -10.09
N LYS A 84 11.71 -8.86 -9.33
CA LYS A 84 10.33 -9.04 -9.79
C LYS A 84 9.40 -8.38 -8.82
N PHE A 85 8.27 -7.86 -9.31
CA PHE A 85 7.20 -7.44 -8.43
C PHE A 85 6.55 -8.69 -7.84
N GLU A 86 6.93 -8.98 -6.61
CA GLU A 86 6.12 -9.82 -5.76
C GLU A 86 4.92 -8.99 -5.31
N ASN A 87 3.79 -9.34 -5.84
CA ASN A 87 2.54 -8.75 -5.43
C ASN A 87 2.20 -9.28 -4.04
N PRO A 88 2.18 -8.45 -2.98
CA PRO A 88 1.93 -8.95 -1.63
C PRO A 88 0.57 -9.64 -1.50
N SER A 89 -0.38 -9.28 -2.36
CA SER A 89 -1.67 -9.94 -2.43
C SER A 89 -1.62 -11.31 -3.12
N ASP A 90 -0.59 -11.61 -3.91
CA ASP A 90 -0.50 -12.90 -4.59
C ASP A 90 -0.17 -14.05 -3.63
N ASN A 91 0.45 -13.75 -2.48
CA ASN A 91 0.94 -14.77 -1.55
C ASN A 91 0.06 -15.05 -0.33
N GLN A 92 -0.83 -14.17 0.07
CA GLN A 92 -1.56 -14.31 1.33
C GLN A 92 -3.09 -14.38 1.19
N ILE A 93 -3.70 -13.52 0.39
CA ILE A 93 -5.16 -13.42 0.34
C ILE A 93 -5.77 -14.12 -0.88
N ILE A 94 -5.14 -14.07 -2.05
CA ILE A 94 -5.76 -14.45 -3.34
C ILE A 94 -6.09 -15.94 -3.42
N ASN A 95 -5.45 -16.78 -2.63
CA ASN A 95 -5.66 -18.23 -2.62
C ASN A 95 -6.75 -18.72 -1.65
N HIS A 96 -7.50 -17.83 -1.02
CA HIS A 96 -8.60 -18.22 -0.13
C HIS A 96 -9.93 -18.28 -0.87
N GLU A 97 -10.68 -19.36 -0.73
CA GLU A 97 -11.96 -19.59 -1.40
C GLU A 97 -13.05 -18.55 -1.07
N ASN A 98 -12.90 -17.79 0.03
CA ASN A 98 -13.86 -16.81 0.53
C ASN A 98 -13.40 -15.34 0.39
N ILE A 99 -12.68 -15.03 -0.66
CA ILE A 99 -12.31 -13.65 -0.97
C ILE A 99 -13.47 -12.91 -1.61
N PHE A 100 -13.65 -11.67 -1.18
CA PHE A 100 -14.40 -10.67 -1.93
C PHE A 100 -13.41 -9.79 -2.71
N LYS A 101 -13.51 -9.84 -4.02
CA LYS A 101 -12.72 -9.01 -4.95
C LYS A 101 -13.62 -7.95 -5.57
N PHE A 102 -13.20 -6.69 -5.50
CA PHE A 102 -13.89 -5.57 -6.13
C PHE A 102 -12.94 -4.86 -7.11
N GLU A 103 -13.20 -5.03 -8.39
CA GLU A 103 -12.44 -4.38 -9.48
C GLU A 103 -13.05 -3.02 -9.81
N GLY A 104 -12.21 -2.07 -10.27
CA GLY A 104 -12.66 -0.75 -10.64
C GLY A 104 -13.05 0.15 -9.45
N PHE A 105 -12.48 -0.11 -8.27
CA PHE A 105 -12.51 0.85 -7.17
C PHE A 105 -11.92 2.18 -7.65
N ARG A 106 -12.56 3.28 -7.26
CA ARG A 106 -12.13 4.63 -7.62
C ARG A 106 -12.22 5.53 -6.39
N SER A 107 -11.17 6.30 -6.18
CA SER A 107 -11.16 7.49 -5.32
C SER A 107 -10.55 8.66 -6.08
N ILE A 108 -10.50 9.83 -5.47
CA ILE A 108 -9.91 11.04 -6.06
C ILE A 108 -8.71 11.45 -5.22
N CYS A 109 -7.56 11.65 -5.87
CA CYS A 109 -6.39 12.18 -5.19
C CYS A 109 -6.68 13.60 -4.67
N PRO A 110 -6.55 13.87 -3.35
CA PRO A 110 -6.90 15.17 -2.77
C PRO A 110 -5.96 16.29 -3.23
N VAL A 111 -4.79 15.95 -3.77
CA VAL A 111 -3.78 16.91 -4.23
C VAL A 111 -3.97 17.28 -5.69
N THR A 112 -4.22 16.29 -6.55
CA THR A 112 -4.25 16.47 -8.01
C THR A 112 -5.64 16.45 -8.61
N SER A 113 -6.66 16.10 -7.82
CA SER A 113 -8.05 15.88 -8.27
C SER A 113 -8.19 14.82 -9.38
N GLN A 114 -7.16 14.01 -9.59
CA GLN A 114 -7.19 12.91 -10.56
C GLN A 114 -7.70 11.62 -9.91
N PRO A 115 -8.33 10.73 -10.70
CA PRO A 115 -8.82 9.47 -10.19
C PRO A 115 -7.67 8.51 -9.87
N ASP A 116 -7.78 7.86 -8.73
CA ASP A 116 -6.96 6.73 -8.32
C ASP A 116 -7.80 5.45 -8.42
N TRP A 117 -7.36 4.52 -9.25
CA TRP A 117 -8.04 3.25 -9.53
C TRP A 117 -7.37 2.10 -8.79
N ALA A 118 -8.19 1.19 -8.28
CA ALA A 118 -7.67 0.02 -7.57
C ALA A 118 -8.54 -1.23 -7.76
N THR A 119 -7.97 -2.36 -7.37
CA THR A 119 -8.71 -3.56 -7.01
C THR A 119 -8.62 -3.75 -5.49
N ILE A 120 -9.77 -3.91 -4.84
CA ILE A 120 -9.86 -4.14 -3.40
C ILE A 120 -10.11 -5.61 -3.15
N TYR A 121 -9.32 -6.19 -2.24
CA TYR A 121 -9.47 -7.56 -1.77
C TYR A 121 -9.83 -7.55 -0.30
N ILE A 122 -10.89 -8.26 0.08
CA ILE A 122 -11.38 -8.35 1.44
C ILE A 122 -11.51 -9.82 1.79
N TYR A 123 -10.88 -10.23 2.87
CA TYR A 123 -10.93 -11.57 3.41
C TYR A 123 -11.41 -11.57 4.85
N SER A 124 -12.35 -12.44 5.18
CA SER A 124 -12.76 -12.72 6.55
C SER A 124 -12.89 -14.22 6.75
N LYS A 125 -12.17 -14.76 7.74
CA LYS A 125 -12.19 -16.19 8.04
C LYS A 125 -13.45 -16.62 8.78
N THR A 126 -14.01 -15.75 9.59
CA THR A 126 -15.00 -16.13 10.61
C THR A 126 -16.43 -15.75 10.27
N ASN A 127 -16.62 -14.83 9.33
CA ASN A 127 -17.94 -14.27 9.02
C ASN A 127 -18.17 -14.20 7.51
N SER A 128 -19.39 -14.50 7.09
CA SER A 128 -19.83 -14.24 5.73
C SER A 128 -19.85 -12.73 5.47
N LEU A 129 -19.19 -12.31 4.40
CA LEU A 129 -19.20 -10.93 3.96
C LEU A 129 -20.51 -10.63 3.21
N ASP A 130 -21.21 -9.58 3.61
CA ASP A 130 -22.38 -9.09 2.86
C ASP A 130 -21.90 -8.42 1.56
N ARG A 131 -21.90 -9.20 0.47
CA ARG A 131 -21.46 -8.74 -0.85
C ARG A 131 -22.28 -7.54 -1.37
N LYS A 132 -23.56 -7.46 -1.03
CA LYS A 132 -24.44 -6.40 -1.47
C LYS A 132 -24.10 -5.07 -0.79
N PHE A 133 -23.88 -5.15 0.52
CA PHE A 133 -23.37 -4.01 1.31
C PHE A 133 -22.01 -3.56 0.80
N LEU A 134 -21.06 -4.49 0.63
CA LEU A 134 -19.70 -4.17 0.19
C LEU A 134 -19.67 -3.49 -1.19
N ASN A 135 -20.42 -4.00 -2.15
CA ASN A 135 -20.52 -3.34 -3.48
C ASN A 135 -21.01 -1.90 -3.37
N LYS A 136 -22.11 -1.66 -2.64
CA LYS A 136 -22.66 -0.32 -2.46
C LYS A 136 -21.69 0.59 -1.72
N PHE A 137 -21.06 0.09 -0.67
CA PHE A 137 -20.11 0.84 0.16
C PHE A 137 -18.87 1.23 -0.64
N LEU A 138 -18.24 0.29 -1.37
CA LEU A 138 -17.05 0.60 -2.17
C LEU A 138 -17.35 1.54 -3.34
N LEU A 139 -18.55 1.48 -3.91
CA LEU A 139 -18.99 2.45 -4.92
C LEU A 139 -19.12 3.87 -4.37
N SER A 140 -19.38 4.06 -3.08
CA SER A 140 -19.51 5.39 -2.49
C SER A 140 -18.21 6.21 -2.49
N PHE A 141 -17.07 5.56 -2.67
CA PHE A 141 -15.77 6.24 -2.75
C PHE A 141 -15.50 6.97 -4.08
N ARG A 142 -16.31 6.73 -5.13
CA ARG A 142 -16.01 7.19 -6.49
C ARG A 142 -15.76 8.68 -6.64
N GLU A 143 -16.42 9.49 -5.81
CA GLU A 143 -16.28 10.95 -5.80
C GLU A 143 -15.62 11.46 -4.50
N GLN A 144 -15.11 10.55 -3.67
CA GLN A 144 -14.45 10.89 -2.42
C GLN A 144 -12.97 11.20 -2.67
N GLY A 145 -12.54 12.37 -2.18
CA GLY A 145 -11.14 12.77 -2.18
C GLY A 145 -10.41 12.26 -0.95
N ASP A 146 -9.52 11.28 -1.12
CA ASP A 146 -8.70 10.77 -0.04
C ASP A 146 -7.43 10.07 -0.56
N PHE A 147 -6.41 9.93 0.30
CA PHE A 147 -5.21 9.16 -0.01
C PHE A 147 -5.50 7.65 -0.03
N HIS A 148 -4.68 6.89 -0.77
CA HIS A 148 -4.80 5.44 -0.89
C HIS A 148 -4.89 4.75 0.47
N GLU A 149 -3.98 5.11 1.38
CA GLU A 149 -3.87 4.56 2.73
C GLU A 149 -5.13 4.86 3.54
N SER A 150 -5.62 6.09 3.47
CA SER A 150 -6.84 6.52 4.18
C SER A 150 -8.08 5.79 3.69
N CYS A 151 -8.22 5.59 2.37
CA CYS A 151 -9.31 4.79 1.82
C CYS A 151 -9.32 3.38 2.40
N ILE A 152 -8.16 2.71 2.44
CA ILE A 152 -8.07 1.34 2.95
C ILE A 152 -8.31 1.28 4.46
N ILE A 153 -7.87 2.28 5.22
CA ILE A 153 -8.17 2.39 6.67
C ILE A 153 -9.68 2.54 6.89
N GLN A 154 -10.36 3.40 6.14
CA GLN A 154 -11.82 3.58 6.24
C GLN A 154 -12.56 2.28 5.89
N ILE A 155 -12.17 1.62 4.79
CA ILE A 155 -12.77 0.35 4.37
C ILE A 155 -12.59 -0.70 5.46
N PHE A 156 -11.38 -0.85 5.98
CA PHE A 156 -11.06 -1.81 7.03
C PHE A 156 -11.87 -1.56 8.30
N ASN A 157 -11.89 -0.32 8.81
CA ASN A 157 -12.60 0.03 10.04
C ASN A 157 -14.12 -0.18 9.91
N THR A 158 -14.73 0.27 8.81
CA THR A 158 -16.16 0.11 8.59
C THR A 158 -16.59 -1.36 8.55
N ILE A 159 -15.83 -2.19 7.84
CA ILE A 159 -16.10 -3.63 7.76
C ILE A 159 -15.89 -4.29 9.12
N LEU A 160 -14.81 -3.95 9.81
CA LEU A 160 -14.50 -4.51 11.13
C LEU A 160 -15.62 -4.21 12.15
N GLU A 161 -16.13 -2.98 12.17
CA GLU A 161 -17.27 -2.59 13.02
C GLU A 161 -18.53 -3.37 12.68
N SER A 162 -18.85 -3.51 11.39
CA SER A 162 -19.99 -4.32 10.93
C SER A 162 -19.87 -5.80 11.36
N LEU A 163 -18.69 -6.38 11.25
CA LEU A 163 -18.44 -7.76 11.65
C LEU A 163 -18.51 -7.97 13.17
N LYS A 164 -18.03 -7.01 13.95
CA LYS A 164 -18.12 -7.03 15.43
C LYS A 164 -19.56 -6.92 15.92
N SER A 165 -20.40 -6.12 15.26
CA SER A 165 -21.79 -5.97 15.61
C SER A 165 -22.63 -7.23 15.36
N SER A 166 -22.21 -8.06 14.41
CA SER A 166 -22.89 -9.30 14.02
C SER A 166 -22.41 -10.55 14.76
N SER A 167 -21.35 -10.48 15.52
CA SER A 167 -20.75 -11.65 16.20
C SER A 167 -20.51 -11.41 17.69
N LEU A 168 -21.47 -11.84 18.50
CA LEU A 168 -21.31 -11.94 19.96
C LEU A 168 -20.18 -12.98 20.27
N ASN A 169 -19.02 -12.50 20.73
CA ASN A 169 -17.92 -13.31 21.30
C ASN A 169 -16.98 -14.09 20.35
N LYS A 170 -16.90 -13.82 19.05
CA LYS A 170 -15.86 -14.44 18.20
C LYS A 170 -14.75 -13.47 17.85
N LYS A 171 -13.49 -13.95 17.91
CA LYS A 171 -12.33 -13.18 17.44
C LYS A 171 -12.50 -12.94 15.94
N THR A 172 -12.70 -11.68 15.57
CA THR A 172 -12.89 -11.28 14.17
C THR A 172 -11.57 -11.35 13.44
N HIS A 173 -11.54 -12.06 12.32
CA HIS A 173 -10.41 -12.14 11.43
C HIS A 173 -10.75 -11.41 10.13
N LEU A 174 -10.14 -10.27 9.91
CA LEU A 174 -10.35 -9.44 8.74
C LEU A 174 -9.01 -9.00 8.15
N GLU A 175 -8.90 -9.07 6.84
CA GLU A 175 -7.80 -8.47 6.09
C GLU A 175 -8.34 -7.72 4.87
N VAL A 176 -7.82 -6.52 4.63
CA VAL A 176 -8.18 -5.67 3.50
C VAL A 176 -6.91 -5.24 2.80
N VAL A 177 -6.87 -5.45 1.49
CA VAL A 177 -5.76 -5.04 0.61
C VAL A 177 -6.29 -4.18 -0.52
N GLY A 178 -5.68 -3.02 -0.71
CA GLY A 178 -5.86 -2.19 -1.90
C GLY A 178 -4.70 -2.35 -2.85
N LYS A 179 -4.98 -2.68 -4.10
CA LYS A 179 -4.01 -2.67 -5.18
C LYS A 179 -4.30 -1.50 -6.10
N PHE A 180 -3.59 -0.42 -5.90
CA PHE A 180 -3.73 0.76 -6.74
C PHE A 180 -2.90 0.63 -8.01
N LEU A 181 -3.43 1.14 -9.11
CA LEU A 181 -2.73 1.11 -10.39
C LEU A 181 -1.49 2.01 -10.34
N ARG A 182 -0.45 1.54 -11.01
CA ARG A 182 0.80 2.28 -11.19
C ARG A 182 0.54 3.64 -11.84
N ARG A 183 1.12 4.68 -11.25
CA ARG A 183 1.03 6.05 -11.72
C ARG A 183 2.37 6.76 -11.59
N GLY A 184 2.88 7.25 -12.71
CA GLY A 184 4.16 7.95 -12.71
C GLY A 184 5.36 7.10 -12.26
N GLY A 185 5.33 5.78 -12.48
CA GLY A 185 6.40 4.86 -12.11
C GLY A 185 6.35 4.37 -10.67
N ILE A 186 5.25 4.64 -9.93
CA ILE A 186 5.05 4.20 -8.54
C ILE A 186 3.65 3.62 -8.39
N ASP A 187 3.50 2.54 -7.64
CA ASP A 187 2.23 2.11 -7.09
C ASP A 187 2.28 2.03 -5.56
N ILE A 188 1.13 2.13 -4.92
CA ILE A 188 0.94 2.12 -3.48
C ILE A 188 -0.12 1.08 -3.15
N ASN A 189 0.21 0.12 -2.30
CA ASN A 189 -0.64 -1.02 -1.98
C ASN A 189 -0.80 -1.14 -0.46
N PRO A 190 -1.80 -0.45 0.14
CA PRO A 190 -2.03 -0.53 1.56
C PRO A 190 -2.66 -1.85 1.97
N ILE A 191 -2.22 -2.38 3.11
CA ILE A 191 -2.72 -3.62 3.71
C ILE A 191 -3.06 -3.36 5.17
N ARG A 192 -4.25 -3.78 5.59
CA ARG A 192 -4.71 -3.72 6.99
C ARG A 192 -5.28 -5.06 7.42
N SER A 193 -4.91 -5.50 8.62
CA SER A 193 -5.27 -6.81 9.15
C SER A 193 -5.53 -6.77 10.66
N THR A 194 -6.33 -7.69 11.15
CA THR A 194 -6.58 -7.89 12.59
C THR A 194 -5.53 -8.77 13.28
N HIS A 195 -4.53 -9.28 12.55
CA HIS A 195 -3.48 -10.19 13.08
C HIS A 195 -2.26 -10.20 12.17
#